data_158a0e697eb490d69c50f0f2dc823ac4
#
_entry.id   158a0e697eb490d69c50f0f2dc823ac4
#
_cell.length_a   1.000
_cell.length_b   1.000
_cell.length_c   1.000
_cell.angle_alpha   90.00
_cell.angle_beta   90.00
_cell.angle_gamma   90.00
#
_symmetry.space_group_name_H-M   'P 1'
#
loop_
_entity.id
_entity.type
_entity.pdbx_description
1 polymer ?
#
loop_
_entity_poly.entity_id
_entity_poly.type
_entity_poly.pdbx_seq_one_letter_code
_entity_poly.pdbx_strand_id
1 'polypeptide(L)'
;MSKKIIITVFSLLFLVYLVFYADTLNLNFNDQQLESLIFLFKVYIGASLVAFAVSEIFQNYSQVDKLWSTIPIFYVWYFTAESGYDPRMILMSIVATIWGLRLSYNFARRGGYSIYFWVGEEAVSYTHLRAHETKA
;
A
#
# COMPACT_ATOMS: atom_id res chain seq x y z
N MET A 1 -14.87 -28.15 1.48
CA MET A 1 -14.64 -26.73 1.73
C MET A 1 -13.46 -26.26 0.87
N SER A 2 -13.60 -25.20 0.08
CA SER A 2 -12.51 -24.74 -0.82
C SER A 2 -11.31 -24.32 0.02
N LYS A 3 -10.08 -24.65 -0.45
CA LYS A 3 -8.81 -24.21 0.20
C LYS A 3 -8.80 -22.68 0.44
N LYS A 4 -9.41 -21.91 -0.46
CA LYS A 4 -9.55 -20.45 -0.33
C LYS A 4 -10.35 -20.04 0.90
N ILE A 5 -11.47 -20.71 1.16
CA ILE A 5 -12.33 -20.43 2.33
C ILE A 5 -11.56 -20.72 3.63
N ILE A 6 -10.81 -21.81 3.68
CA ILE A 6 -10.01 -22.18 4.86
C ILE A 6 -8.95 -21.08 5.15
N ILE A 7 -8.23 -20.64 4.13
CA ILE A 7 -7.20 -19.58 4.26
C ILE A 7 -7.84 -18.28 4.73
N THR A 8 -8.97 -17.88 4.15
CA THR A 8 -9.67 -16.64 4.54
C THR A 8 -10.14 -16.70 5.99
N VAL A 9 -10.75 -17.81 6.40
CA VAL A 9 -11.20 -17.99 7.80
C VAL A 9 -10.01 -17.96 8.76
N PHE A 10 -8.91 -18.64 8.41
CA PHE A 10 -7.71 -18.66 9.24
C PHE A 10 -7.08 -17.27 9.38
N SER A 11 -7.04 -16.49 8.28
CA SER A 11 -6.55 -15.12 8.29
C SER A 11 -7.41 -14.19 9.15
N LEU A 12 -8.73 -14.35 9.09
CA LEU A 12 -9.66 -13.58 9.93
C LEU A 12 -9.49 -13.93 11.41
N LEU A 13 -9.41 -15.21 11.74
CA LEU A 13 -9.18 -15.68 13.12
C LEU A 13 -7.84 -15.19 13.66
N PHE A 14 -6.80 -15.17 12.82
CA PHE A 14 -5.49 -14.65 13.19
C PHE A 14 -5.53 -13.14 13.45
N LEU A 15 -6.25 -12.36 12.62
CA LEU A 15 -6.47 -10.93 12.86
C LEU A 15 -7.23 -10.68 14.17
N VAL A 16 -8.28 -11.41 14.43
CA VAL A 16 -9.02 -11.33 15.70
C VAL A 16 -8.12 -11.66 16.88
N TYR A 17 -7.31 -12.72 16.78
CA TYR A 17 -6.32 -13.09 17.80
C TYR A 17 -5.33 -11.95 18.04
N LEU A 18 -4.80 -11.31 16.99
CA LEU A 18 -3.87 -10.19 17.13
C LEU A 18 -4.52 -8.99 17.86
N VAL A 19 -5.78 -8.69 17.57
CA VAL A 19 -6.52 -7.61 18.26
C VAL A 19 -6.67 -7.92 19.77
N PHE A 20 -7.05 -9.15 20.13
CA PHE A 20 -7.13 -9.56 21.53
C PHE A 20 -5.75 -9.59 22.22
N TYR A 21 -4.71 -9.98 21.48
CA TYR A 21 -3.35 -10.02 22.02
C TYR A 21 -2.74 -8.62 22.18
N ALA A 22 -3.21 -7.64 21.40
CA ALA A 22 -2.75 -6.25 21.49
C ALA A 22 -2.98 -5.65 22.89
N ASP A 23 -4.09 -6.00 23.55
CA ASP A 23 -4.36 -5.58 24.94
C ASP A 23 -3.32 -6.14 25.93
N THR A 24 -2.77 -7.32 25.68
CA THR A 24 -1.74 -7.93 26.54
C THR A 24 -0.35 -7.36 26.32
N LEU A 25 -0.11 -6.70 25.18
CA LEU A 25 1.17 -6.07 24.85
C LEU A 25 1.39 -4.73 25.54
N ASN A 26 0.43 -4.24 26.35
CA ASN A 26 0.51 -2.95 27.05
C ASN A 26 1.00 -1.82 26.12
N LEU A 27 0.41 -1.71 24.93
CA LEU A 27 0.70 -0.65 23.98
C LEU A 27 0.13 0.67 24.54
N ASN A 28 0.81 1.21 25.54
CA ASN A 28 0.47 2.53 26.10
C ASN A 28 0.94 3.60 25.11
N PHE A 29 0.07 3.95 24.18
CA PHE A 29 0.29 5.12 23.33
C PHE A 29 0.07 6.37 24.20
N ASN A 30 0.97 7.34 24.07
CA ASN A 30 0.68 8.67 24.59
C ASN A 30 -0.37 9.36 23.69
N ASP A 31 -1.00 10.43 24.20
CA ASP A 31 -2.08 11.12 23.48
C ASP A 31 -1.65 11.59 22.08
N GLN A 32 -0.43 12.10 21.93
CA GLN A 32 0.13 12.53 20.65
C GLN A 32 0.30 11.35 19.67
N GLN A 33 0.78 10.21 20.15
CA GLN A 33 0.92 9.02 19.31
C GLN A 33 -0.44 8.50 18.85
N LEU A 34 -1.45 8.55 19.73
CA LEU A 34 -2.80 8.13 19.40
C LEU A 34 -3.43 9.07 18.36
N GLU A 35 -3.29 10.38 18.53
CA GLU A 35 -3.76 11.37 17.55
C GLU A 35 -3.12 11.16 16.18
N SER A 36 -1.80 10.98 16.12
CA SER A 36 -1.06 10.70 14.90
C SER A 36 -1.54 9.41 14.22
N LEU A 37 -1.76 8.35 15.01
CA LEU A 37 -2.28 7.07 14.50
C LEU A 37 -3.68 7.24 13.90
N ILE A 38 -4.59 7.93 14.61
CA ILE A 38 -5.95 8.20 14.14
C ILE A 38 -5.92 9.03 12.85
N PHE A 39 -5.07 10.06 12.79
CA PHE A 39 -4.93 10.88 11.59
C PHE A 39 -4.47 10.04 10.39
N LEU A 40 -3.42 9.25 10.55
CA LEU A 40 -2.91 8.39 9.46
C LEU A 40 -3.89 7.30 9.05
N PHE A 41 -4.69 6.80 9.99
CA PHE A 41 -5.76 5.87 9.68
C PHE A 41 -6.86 6.53 8.84
N LYS A 42 -7.24 7.77 9.13
CA LYS A 42 -8.18 8.54 8.31
C LYS A 42 -7.64 8.77 6.90
N VAL A 43 -6.35 9.11 6.79
CA VAL A 43 -5.66 9.25 5.48
C VAL A 43 -5.69 7.93 4.71
N TYR A 44 -5.40 6.81 5.36
CA TYR A 44 -5.46 5.47 4.76
C TYR A 44 -6.86 5.14 4.23
N ILE A 45 -7.90 5.35 5.05
CA ILE A 45 -9.29 5.10 4.63
C ILE A 45 -9.67 6.01 3.45
N GLY A 46 -9.34 7.30 3.52
CA GLY A 46 -9.60 8.24 2.43
C GLY A 46 -8.93 7.83 1.12
N ALA A 47 -7.64 7.48 1.17
CA ALA A 47 -6.89 7.02 0.01
C ALA A 47 -7.45 5.71 -0.57
N SER A 48 -7.85 4.77 0.30
CA SER A 48 -8.46 3.50 -0.10
C SER A 48 -9.80 3.71 -0.78
N LEU A 49 -10.66 4.59 -0.27
CA LEU A 49 -11.94 4.92 -0.87
C LEU A 49 -11.77 5.59 -2.25
N VAL A 50 -10.82 6.52 -2.37
CA VAL A 50 -10.51 7.17 -3.65
C VAL A 50 -9.98 6.13 -4.65
N ALA A 51 -9.03 5.29 -4.25
CA ALA A 51 -8.49 4.23 -5.10
C ALA A 51 -9.59 3.26 -5.57
N PHE A 52 -10.48 2.87 -4.66
CA PHE A 52 -11.62 2.00 -4.97
C PHE A 52 -12.56 2.68 -5.99
N ALA A 53 -12.99 3.92 -5.71
CA ALA A 53 -13.90 4.64 -6.59
C ALA A 53 -13.31 4.84 -8.00
N VAL A 54 -12.02 5.21 -8.09
CA VAL A 54 -11.32 5.37 -9.37
C VAL A 54 -11.19 4.02 -10.09
N SER A 55 -10.89 2.93 -9.36
CA SER A 55 -10.78 1.59 -9.93
C SER A 55 -12.11 1.11 -10.52
N GLU A 56 -13.23 1.36 -9.83
CA GLU A 56 -14.55 1.00 -10.31
C GLU A 56 -14.99 1.84 -11.53
N ILE A 57 -14.74 3.15 -11.50
CA ILE A 57 -15.13 4.06 -12.61
C ILE A 57 -14.37 3.70 -13.89
N PHE A 58 -13.08 3.44 -13.78
CA PHE A 58 -12.20 3.18 -14.94
C PHE A 58 -11.99 1.70 -15.22
N GLN A 59 -12.58 0.78 -14.43
CA GLN A 59 -12.40 -0.66 -14.52
C GLN A 59 -10.92 -1.06 -14.55
N ASN A 60 -10.10 -0.34 -13.78
CA ASN A 60 -8.65 -0.49 -13.73
C ASN A 60 -8.18 -0.54 -12.28
N TYR A 61 -7.84 -1.72 -11.81
CA TYR A 61 -7.45 -1.99 -10.42
C TYR A 61 -5.98 -1.65 -10.11
N SER A 62 -5.22 -1.19 -11.08
CA SER A 62 -3.81 -0.81 -10.88
C SER A 62 -3.62 0.49 -10.08
N GLN A 63 -4.72 1.16 -9.68
CA GLN A 63 -4.67 2.37 -8.85
C GLN A 63 -4.06 2.10 -7.46
N VAL A 64 -4.32 0.92 -6.90
CA VAL A 64 -3.75 0.51 -5.61
C VAL A 64 -2.22 0.44 -5.69
N ASP A 65 -1.66 -0.06 -6.80
CA ASP A 65 -0.22 -0.18 -7.00
C ASP A 65 0.47 1.20 -7.08
N LYS A 66 -0.23 2.21 -7.60
CA LYS A 66 0.26 3.60 -7.62
C LYS A 66 0.39 4.19 -6.22
N LEU A 67 -0.54 3.86 -5.32
CA LEU A 67 -0.53 4.32 -3.93
C LEU A 67 0.46 3.54 -3.07
N TRP A 68 0.70 2.27 -3.40
CA TRP A 68 1.56 1.39 -2.63
C TRP A 68 2.98 1.91 -2.46
N SER A 69 3.52 2.60 -3.45
CA SER A 69 4.88 3.15 -3.41
C SER A 69 4.96 4.55 -2.78
N THR A 70 3.87 5.31 -2.77
CA THR A 70 3.86 6.72 -2.35
C THR A 70 3.36 6.92 -0.92
N ILE A 71 2.33 6.20 -0.49
CA ILE A 71 1.75 6.33 0.86
C ILE A 71 2.77 6.02 1.97
N PRO A 72 3.61 4.96 1.90
CA PRO A 72 4.61 4.71 2.91
C PRO A 72 5.63 5.85 3.07
N ILE A 73 6.01 6.51 1.96
CA ILE A 73 6.90 7.67 2.01
C ILE A 73 6.25 8.80 2.82
N PHE A 74 4.99 9.09 2.53
CA PHE A 74 4.24 10.10 3.27
C PHE A 74 4.20 9.79 4.78
N TYR A 75 3.93 8.54 5.15
CA TYR A 75 3.82 8.14 6.56
C TYR A 75 5.14 8.28 7.32
N VAL A 76 6.25 7.84 6.74
CA VAL A 76 7.54 7.95 7.43
C VAL A 76 7.98 9.41 7.60
N TRP A 77 7.72 10.28 6.62
CA TRP A 77 8.00 11.71 6.75
C TRP A 77 7.07 12.40 7.75
N TYR A 78 5.81 12.00 7.80
CA TYR A 78 4.89 12.49 8.82
C TYR A 78 5.40 12.17 10.24
N PHE A 79 5.75 10.90 10.50
CA PHE A 79 6.33 10.50 11.78
C PHE A 79 7.68 11.16 12.07
N THR A 80 8.48 11.43 11.04
CA THR A 80 9.75 12.15 11.21
C THR A 80 9.50 13.58 11.69
N ALA A 81 8.51 14.26 11.14
CA ALA A 81 8.12 15.60 11.58
C ALA A 81 7.59 15.58 13.02
N GLU A 82 6.71 14.63 13.36
CA GLU A 82 6.15 14.46 14.72
C GLU A 82 7.23 14.14 15.76
N SER A 83 8.32 13.43 15.36
CA SER A 83 9.45 13.14 16.24
C SER A 83 10.42 14.32 16.43
N GLY A 84 10.12 15.49 15.86
CA GLY A 84 11.04 16.62 15.87
C GLY A 84 12.32 16.42 15.05
N TYR A 85 12.21 15.65 13.98
CA TYR A 85 13.32 15.30 13.08
C TYR A 85 14.44 14.52 13.76
N ASP A 86 14.07 13.54 14.59
CA ASP A 86 15.04 12.61 15.18
C ASP A 86 15.92 11.99 14.08
N PRO A 87 17.26 11.94 14.26
CA PRO A 87 18.18 11.43 13.23
C PRO A 87 17.88 10.01 12.75
N ARG A 88 17.34 9.14 13.61
CA ARG A 88 16.96 7.76 13.25
C ARG A 88 15.74 7.78 12.32
N MET A 89 14.76 8.64 12.62
CA MET A 89 13.57 8.78 11.80
C MET A 89 13.90 9.41 10.44
N ILE A 90 14.82 10.39 10.40
CA ILE A 90 15.33 10.95 9.13
C ILE A 90 15.96 9.85 8.28
N LEU A 91 16.85 9.03 8.87
CA LEU A 91 17.49 7.93 8.14
C LEU A 91 16.45 6.94 7.58
N MET A 92 15.46 6.55 8.39
CA MET A 92 14.37 5.67 7.96
C MET A 92 13.58 6.28 6.79
N SER A 93 13.29 7.58 6.86
CA SER A 93 12.56 8.30 5.81
C SER A 93 13.33 8.38 4.51
N ILE A 94 14.65 8.60 4.57
CA ILE A 94 15.52 8.58 3.39
C ILE A 94 15.50 7.19 2.75
N VAL A 95 15.70 6.13 3.53
CA VAL A 95 15.70 4.74 3.02
C VAL A 95 14.35 4.39 2.40
N ALA A 96 13.23 4.73 3.07
CA ALA A 96 11.89 4.50 2.56
C ALA A 96 11.61 5.30 1.28
N THR A 97 12.13 6.53 1.19
CA THR A 97 12.01 7.37 -0.02
C THR A 97 12.77 6.74 -1.19
N ILE A 98 14.01 6.30 -0.99
CA ILE A 98 14.80 5.62 -2.04
C ILE A 98 14.07 4.34 -2.50
N TRP A 99 13.56 3.56 -1.55
CA TRP A 99 12.80 2.35 -1.87
C TRP A 99 11.52 2.67 -2.67
N GLY A 100 10.73 3.63 -2.23
CA GLY A 100 9.50 4.01 -2.90
C GLY A 100 9.72 4.61 -4.28
N LEU A 101 10.76 5.45 -4.45
CA LEU A 101 11.15 5.98 -5.76
C LEU A 101 11.58 4.86 -6.71
N ARG A 102 12.38 3.90 -6.25
CA ARG A 102 12.76 2.73 -7.05
C ARG A 102 11.53 1.92 -7.48
N LEU A 103 10.59 1.70 -6.56
CA LEU A 103 9.36 0.97 -6.86
C LEU A 103 8.50 1.72 -7.86
N SER A 104 8.30 3.03 -7.66
CA SER A 104 7.57 3.92 -8.59
C SER A 104 8.23 3.95 -9.97
N TYR A 105 9.55 4.03 -10.04
CA TYR A 105 10.29 4.00 -11.31
C TYR A 105 10.08 2.68 -12.04
N ASN A 106 10.17 1.55 -11.34
CA ASN A 106 9.94 0.23 -11.95
C ASN A 106 8.50 0.09 -12.47
N PHE A 107 7.53 0.61 -11.74
CA PHE A 107 6.13 0.62 -12.15
C PHE A 107 5.90 1.55 -13.35
N ALA A 108 6.50 2.75 -13.33
CA ALA A 108 6.46 3.70 -14.46
C ALA A 108 7.03 3.10 -15.74
N ARG A 109 8.19 2.41 -15.65
CA ARG A 109 8.84 1.77 -16.79
C ARG A 109 7.99 0.67 -17.44
N ARG A 110 7.10 0.04 -16.66
CA ARG A 110 6.13 -0.97 -17.15
C ARG A 110 4.83 -0.36 -17.68
N GLY A 111 4.74 0.99 -17.77
CA GLY A 111 3.55 1.69 -18.24
C GLY A 111 2.47 1.88 -17.16
N GLY A 112 2.77 1.57 -15.90
CA GLY A 112 1.79 1.65 -14.80
C GLY A 112 1.28 3.07 -14.50
N TYR A 113 2.04 4.12 -14.86
CA TYR A 113 1.63 5.52 -14.79
C TYR A 113 1.15 6.07 -16.14
N SER A 114 0.63 5.22 -17.04
CA SER A 114 0.02 5.71 -18.28
C SER A 114 -1.05 6.76 -17.95
N ILE A 115 -1.06 7.84 -18.74
CA ILE A 115 -2.07 8.92 -18.67
C ILE A 115 -3.46 8.35 -19.00
N TYR A 116 -3.51 7.27 -19.75
CA TYR A 116 -4.75 6.57 -20.05
C TYR A 116 -5.16 5.71 -18.86
N PHE A 117 -6.14 6.18 -18.08
CA PHE A 117 -6.64 5.50 -16.87
C PHE A 117 -7.22 4.10 -17.12
N TRP A 118 -7.56 3.79 -18.36
CA TRP A 118 -8.10 2.49 -18.80
C TRP A 118 -7.03 1.50 -19.29
N VAL A 119 -5.76 1.91 -19.40
CA VAL A 119 -4.65 1.00 -19.74
C VAL A 119 -3.96 0.58 -18.45
N GLY A 120 -4.30 -0.61 -17.94
CA GLY A 120 -3.66 -1.19 -16.75
C GLY A 120 -2.38 -1.95 -17.10
N GLU A 121 -1.53 -2.17 -16.10
CA GLU A 121 -0.32 -3.00 -16.19
C GLU A 121 -0.64 -4.44 -16.68
N GLU A 122 -1.81 -4.95 -16.32
CA GLU A 122 -2.29 -6.26 -16.77
C GLU A 122 -2.38 -6.37 -18.29
N ALA A 123 -2.82 -5.31 -18.98
CA ALA A 123 -2.90 -5.30 -20.45
C ALA A 123 -1.51 -5.46 -21.10
N VAL A 124 -0.46 -4.91 -20.48
CA VAL A 124 0.92 -5.02 -20.95
C VAL A 124 1.47 -6.43 -20.70
N SER A 125 1.15 -7.04 -19.56
CA SER A 125 1.58 -8.39 -19.21
C SER A 125 0.99 -9.45 -20.15
N TYR A 126 -0.31 -9.36 -20.45
CA TYR A 126 -0.98 -10.31 -21.36
C TYR A 126 -0.50 -10.19 -22.81
N THR A 127 -0.14 -9.00 -23.27
CA THR A 127 0.40 -8.81 -24.63
C THR A 127 1.79 -9.44 -24.76
N HIS A 128 2.62 -9.39 -23.71
CA HIS A 128 3.93 -10.06 -23.72
C HIS A 128 3.82 -11.59 -23.65
N LEU A 129 2.91 -12.14 -22.88
CA LEU A 129 2.67 -13.58 -22.82
C LEU A 129 2.14 -14.11 -24.15
N ARG A 130 1.18 -13.41 -24.76
CA ARG A 130 0.61 -13.80 -26.06
C ARG A 130 1.62 -13.71 -27.20
N ALA A 131 2.59 -12.79 -27.13
CA ALA A 131 3.67 -12.69 -28.11
C ALA A 131 4.67 -13.86 -28.03
N HIS A 132 4.78 -14.53 -26.88
CA HIS A 132 5.59 -15.73 -26.71
C HIS A 132 4.85 -16.99 -27.15
N GLU A 133 3.54 -17.08 -26.98
CA GLU A 133 2.72 -18.23 -27.41
C GLU A 133 2.57 -18.32 -28.93
N THR A 134 2.64 -17.20 -29.65
CA THR A 134 2.53 -17.19 -31.13
C THR A 134 3.85 -17.51 -31.86
N LYS A 135 4.95 -17.74 -31.15
CA LYS A 135 6.26 -18.10 -31.71
C LYS A 135 6.62 -19.59 -31.52
N ALA A 136 5.73 -20.39 -31.00
CA ALA A 136 5.80 -21.84 -30.91
C ALA A 136 4.87 -22.44 -31.97
#